data_cffa97bc5d039ef6db54fc673224bf22
#
_entry.id   cffa97bc5d039ef6db54fc673224bf22
#
_cell.length_a   1.000
_cell.length_b   1.000
_cell.length_c   1.000
_cell.angle_alpha   90.00
_cell.angle_beta   90.00
_cell.angle_gamma   90.00
#
_symmetry.space_group_name_H-M   'P 1'
#
loop_
_entity.id
_entity.type
_entity.pdbx_description
1 polymer ?
#
loop_
_entity_poly.entity_id
_entity_poly.type
_entity_poly.pdbx_seq_one_letter_code
_entity_poly.pdbx_strand_id
1 'polypeptide(L)'
;PTRIFTLNRVELQREGTIHPTQKPVKLYEWVLSLFARKGMKILDTHAGSASSLVACQRIGGLDYVGFEINEKYYTAANRRLEEEKAQMRLFDLLEEQEKAAQTTLF
;
A
#
# COMPACT_ATOMS: atom_id res chain seq x y z
N PRO A 1 -8.39 13.46 -21.37
CA PRO A 1 -8.24 12.14 -21.97
C PRO A 1 -8.58 11.01 -21.00
N THR A 2 -9.17 9.96 -21.52
CA THR A 2 -9.47 8.76 -20.75
C THR A 2 -8.18 7.99 -20.49
N ARG A 3 -8.03 7.51 -19.26
CA ARG A 3 -6.90 6.67 -18.86
C ARG A 3 -7.42 5.29 -18.47
N ILE A 4 -6.70 4.26 -18.90
CA ILE A 4 -7.06 2.87 -18.64
C ILE A 4 -5.90 2.20 -17.90
N PHE A 5 -6.22 1.58 -16.78
CA PHE A 5 -5.32 0.73 -16.03
C PHE A 5 -5.72 -0.73 -16.23
N THR A 6 -4.76 -1.60 -16.54
CA THR A 6 -5.00 -3.02 -16.73
C THR A 6 -4.16 -3.84 -15.75
N LEU A 7 -4.80 -4.80 -15.11
CA LEU A 7 -4.16 -5.72 -14.18
C LEU A 7 -4.56 -7.14 -14.57
N ASN A 8 -3.60 -8.06 -14.66
CA ASN A 8 -3.91 -9.43 -15.01
C ASN A 8 -4.49 -10.19 -13.80
N ARG A 9 -5.15 -11.30 -14.09
CA ARG A 9 -5.86 -12.09 -13.07
C ARG A 9 -4.92 -12.68 -12.02
N VAL A 10 -3.71 -13.05 -12.40
CA VAL A 10 -2.71 -13.63 -11.48
C VAL A 10 -2.27 -12.60 -10.45
N GLU A 11 -1.96 -11.39 -10.89
CA GLU A 11 -1.58 -10.29 -10.00
C GLU A 11 -2.71 -9.94 -9.04
N LEU A 12 -3.95 -9.93 -9.52
CA LEU A 12 -5.12 -9.66 -8.70
C LEU A 12 -5.30 -10.74 -7.61
N GLN A 13 -5.11 -12.00 -7.95
CA GLN A 13 -5.22 -13.12 -7.01
C GLN A 13 -4.14 -13.07 -5.92
N ARG A 14 -2.93 -12.63 -6.25
CA ARG A 14 -1.82 -12.51 -5.29
C ARG A 14 -2.10 -11.50 -4.18
N GLU A 15 -2.87 -10.48 -4.43
CA GLU A 15 -3.23 -9.47 -3.43
C GLU A 15 -4.19 -10.02 -2.37
N GLY A 16 -4.97 -11.05 -2.70
CA GLY A 16 -6.04 -11.57 -1.86
C GLY A 16 -7.24 -10.63 -1.79
N THR A 17 -8.31 -11.07 -1.12
CA THR A 17 -9.55 -10.32 -1.02
C THR A 17 -10.07 -10.32 0.40
N ILE A 18 -10.28 -9.12 0.97
CA ILE A 18 -10.88 -8.91 2.28
C ILE A 18 -12.33 -8.43 2.13
N HIS A 19 -12.57 -7.53 1.20
CA HIS A 19 -13.87 -6.90 0.95
C HIS A 19 -14.44 -7.37 -0.39
N PRO A 20 -15.78 -7.63 -0.50
CA PRO A 20 -16.37 -8.13 -1.75
C PRO A 20 -16.15 -7.24 -2.98
N THR A 21 -16.02 -5.94 -2.79
CA THR A 21 -15.78 -4.97 -3.86
C THR A 21 -14.39 -4.37 -3.80
N GLN A 22 -13.43 -5.10 -3.26
CA GLN A 22 -12.05 -4.64 -3.12
C GLN A 22 -11.43 -4.30 -4.47
N LYS A 23 -10.83 -3.11 -4.55
CA LYS A 23 -10.02 -2.69 -5.68
C LYS A 23 -8.56 -3.07 -5.46
N PRO A 24 -7.82 -3.39 -6.55
CA PRO A 24 -6.39 -3.74 -6.42
C PRO A 24 -5.55 -2.60 -5.88
N VAL A 25 -4.57 -2.92 -5.04
CA VAL A 25 -3.57 -1.94 -4.55
C VAL A 25 -2.86 -1.28 -5.73
N LYS A 26 -2.50 -2.04 -6.74
CA LYS A 26 -1.81 -1.51 -7.94
C LYS A 26 -2.60 -0.45 -8.69
N LEU A 27 -3.93 -0.51 -8.67
CA LEU A 27 -4.77 0.54 -9.22
C LEU A 27 -4.54 1.87 -8.48
N TYR A 28 -4.53 1.83 -7.16
CA TYR A 28 -4.28 3.02 -6.34
C TYR A 28 -2.83 3.52 -6.48
N GLU A 29 -1.85 2.63 -6.54
CA GLU A 29 -0.47 3.01 -6.82
C GLU A 29 -0.35 3.77 -8.14
N TRP A 30 -1.03 3.29 -9.17
CA TRP A 30 -1.06 3.97 -10.47
C TRP A 30 -1.70 5.35 -10.40
N VAL A 31 -2.87 5.47 -9.76
CA VAL A 31 -3.55 6.76 -9.59
C VAL A 31 -2.69 7.74 -8.80
N LEU A 32 -2.11 7.29 -7.70
CA LEU A 32 -1.24 8.10 -6.86
C LEU A 32 0.02 8.54 -7.60
N SER A 33 0.59 7.68 -8.44
CA SER A 33 1.76 8.03 -9.25
C SER A 33 1.47 9.17 -10.22
N LEU A 34 0.22 9.31 -10.68
CA LEU A 34 -0.19 10.36 -11.59
C LEU A 34 -0.51 11.69 -10.89
N PHE A 35 -1.07 11.66 -9.69
CA PHE A 35 -1.67 12.82 -9.06
C PHE A 35 -1.09 13.19 -7.70
N ALA A 36 -0.49 12.27 -6.98
CA ALA A 36 0.06 12.54 -5.66
C ALA A 36 1.52 12.98 -5.72
N ARG A 37 1.89 13.89 -4.83
CA ARG A 37 3.26 14.36 -4.65
C ARG A 37 3.68 14.13 -3.21
N LYS A 38 4.98 13.94 -2.98
CA LYS A 38 5.56 13.80 -1.65
C LYS A 38 5.08 14.93 -0.73
N GLY A 39 4.63 14.55 0.47
CA GLY A 39 4.11 15.49 1.46
C GLY A 39 2.61 15.71 1.38
N MET A 40 1.92 15.22 0.37
CA MET A 40 0.46 15.31 0.30
C MET A 40 -0.22 14.43 1.33
N LYS A 41 -1.44 14.84 1.69
CA LYS A 41 -2.33 14.09 2.56
C LYS A 41 -3.43 13.47 1.73
N ILE A 42 -3.63 12.17 1.91
CA ILE A 42 -4.63 11.40 1.18
C ILE A 42 -5.75 11.02 2.15
N LEU A 43 -6.98 11.28 1.74
CA LEU A 43 -8.18 10.91 2.50
C LEU A 43 -9.01 9.93 1.69
N ASP A 44 -9.32 8.79 2.30
CA ASP A 44 -10.26 7.82 1.76
C ASP A 44 -11.45 7.70 2.72
N THR A 45 -12.60 8.21 2.30
CA THR A 45 -13.82 8.23 3.12
C THR A 45 -14.51 6.87 3.20
N HIS A 46 -14.14 5.92 2.36
CA HIS A 46 -14.70 4.57 2.29
C HIS A 46 -13.58 3.57 2.09
N ALA A 47 -12.74 3.42 3.13
CA ALA A 47 -11.49 2.69 3.00
C ALA A 47 -11.65 1.19 2.70
N GLY A 48 -12.73 0.55 3.15
CA GLY A 48 -12.96 -0.86 2.93
C GLY A 48 -11.84 -1.72 3.46
N SER A 49 -11.16 -2.42 2.57
CA SER A 49 -9.97 -3.24 2.88
C SER A 49 -8.66 -2.43 3.00
N ALA A 50 -8.74 -1.11 2.87
CA ALA A 50 -7.61 -0.19 2.91
C ALA A 50 -6.60 -0.31 1.77
N SER A 51 -7.01 -0.80 0.60
CA SER A 51 -6.11 -0.90 -0.56
C SER A 51 -5.48 0.44 -0.96
N SER A 52 -6.24 1.54 -0.88
CA SER A 52 -5.73 2.89 -1.12
C SER A 52 -4.64 3.29 -0.12
N LEU A 53 -4.82 2.96 1.15
CA LEU A 53 -3.88 3.29 2.22
C LEU A 53 -2.63 2.43 2.16
N VAL A 54 -2.78 1.16 1.80
CA VAL A 54 -1.63 0.27 1.51
C VAL A 54 -0.79 0.83 0.36
N ALA A 55 -1.44 1.33 -0.68
CA ALA A 55 -0.75 1.98 -1.80
C ALA A 55 0.03 3.22 -1.34
N CYS A 56 -0.57 4.06 -0.50
CA CYS A 56 0.13 5.21 0.10
C CYS A 56 1.36 4.79 0.90
N GLN A 57 1.24 3.72 1.67
CA GLN A 57 2.35 3.19 2.47
C GLN A 57 3.49 2.68 1.58
N ARG A 58 3.18 1.98 0.50
CA ARG A 58 4.18 1.47 -0.44
C ARG A 58 4.92 2.57 -1.19
N ILE A 59 4.21 3.59 -1.64
CA ILE A 59 4.81 4.73 -2.33
C ILE A 59 5.71 5.52 -1.39
N GLY A 60 5.28 5.71 -0.14
CA GLY A 60 6.01 6.49 0.85
C GLY A 60 5.90 7.99 0.64
N GLY A 61 6.23 8.75 1.69
CA GLY A 61 6.20 10.22 1.65
C GLY A 61 4.81 10.84 1.63
N LEU A 62 3.77 10.06 1.84
CA LEU A 62 2.38 10.51 1.90
C LEU A 62 1.80 10.29 3.29
N ASP A 63 1.08 11.29 3.80
CA ASP A 63 0.21 11.11 4.95
C ASP A 63 -1.13 10.58 4.47
N TYR A 64 -1.78 9.74 5.25
CA TYR A 64 -3.07 9.21 4.85
C TYR A 64 -3.98 8.93 6.03
N VAL A 65 -5.27 9.10 5.80
CA VAL A 65 -6.36 8.76 6.73
C VAL A 65 -7.47 8.08 5.94
N GLY A 66 -7.98 7.00 6.50
CA GLY A 66 -9.14 6.31 5.93
C GLY A 66 -10.23 6.12 6.97
N PHE A 67 -11.47 6.09 6.50
CA PHE A 67 -12.64 5.81 7.33
C PHE A 67 -13.33 4.54 6.83
N GLU A 68 -13.71 3.67 7.76
CA GLU A 68 -14.48 2.48 7.47
C GLU A 68 -15.50 2.27 8.59
N ILE A 69 -16.78 2.24 8.24
CA ILE A 69 -17.87 2.10 9.21
C ILE A 69 -18.09 0.66 9.67
N ASN A 70 -17.76 -0.32 8.83
CA ASN A 70 -17.93 -1.73 9.17
C ASN A 70 -16.76 -2.19 10.05
N GLU A 71 -17.07 -2.59 11.28
CA GLU A 71 -16.05 -2.97 12.27
C GLU A 71 -15.18 -4.13 11.82
N LYS A 72 -15.77 -5.12 11.16
CA LYS A 72 -15.02 -6.28 10.64
C LYS A 72 -14.00 -5.86 9.58
N TYR A 73 -14.41 -5.03 8.64
CA TYR A 73 -13.51 -4.52 7.60
C TYR A 73 -12.47 -3.54 8.18
N TYR A 74 -12.87 -2.73 9.14
CA TYR A 74 -11.98 -1.83 9.85
C TYR A 74 -10.84 -2.60 10.53
N THR A 75 -11.16 -3.65 11.28
CA THR A 75 -10.17 -4.49 11.94
C THR A 75 -9.23 -5.17 10.95
N ALA A 76 -9.79 -5.75 9.88
CA ALA A 76 -8.99 -6.40 8.83
C ALA A 76 -8.09 -5.40 8.10
N ALA A 77 -8.58 -4.19 7.84
CA ALA A 77 -7.81 -3.13 7.20
C ALA A 77 -6.62 -2.68 8.05
N ASN A 78 -6.83 -2.48 9.35
CA ASN A 78 -5.75 -2.13 10.27
C ASN A 78 -4.67 -3.22 10.34
N ARG A 79 -5.08 -4.48 10.42
CA ARG A 79 -4.16 -5.61 10.39
C ARG A 79 -3.33 -5.61 9.12
N ARG A 80 -3.97 -5.42 7.98
CA ARG A 80 -3.30 -5.37 6.69
C ARG A 80 -2.26 -4.25 6.61
N LEU A 81 -2.61 -3.05 7.11
CA LEU A 81 -1.68 -1.92 7.17
C LEU A 81 -0.49 -2.19 8.09
N GLU A 82 -0.70 -2.78 9.25
CA GLU A 82 0.39 -3.11 10.16
C GLU A 82 1.32 -4.18 9.59
N GLU A 83 0.78 -5.17 8.90
CA GLU A 83 1.56 -6.20 8.20
C GLU A 83 2.42 -5.56 7.09
N GLU A 84 1.85 -4.64 6.31
CA GLU A 84 2.57 -3.94 5.25
C GLU A 84 3.72 -3.09 5.82
N LYS A 85 3.48 -2.35 6.89
CA LYS A 85 4.53 -1.57 7.58
C LYS A 85 5.64 -2.45 8.13
N ALA A 86 5.29 -3.59 8.72
CA ALA A 86 6.26 -4.54 9.25
C ALA A 86 7.14 -5.13 8.15
N GLN A 87 6.54 -5.49 7.02
CA GLN A 87 7.27 -6.02 5.86
C GLN A 87 8.24 -4.98 5.28
N MET A 88 7.82 -3.74 5.16
CA MET A 88 8.69 -2.66 4.68
C MET A 88 9.87 -2.41 5.61
N ARG A 89 9.65 -2.41 6.92
CA ARG A 89 10.74 -2.30 7.91
C ARG A 89 11.75 -3.43 7.79
N LEU A 90 11.29 -4.65 7.55
CA LEU A 90 12.16 -5.80 7.35
C LEU A 90 13.06 -5.62 6.12
N PHE A 91 12.50 -5.18 5.01
CA PHE A 91 13.28 -4.89 3.80
C PHE A 91 14.33 -3.82 4.03
N ASP A 92 13.98 -2.74 4.73
CA ASP A 92 14.92 -1.66 5.05
C ASP A 92 16.07 -2.17 5.90
N LEU A 93 15.79 -3.00 6.90
CA LEU A 93 16.83 -3.61 7.75
C LEU A 93 17.76 -4.54 6.96
N LEU A 94 17.20 -5.33 6.04
CA LEU A 94 18.01 -6.21 5.18
C LEU A 94 18.93 -5.42 4.25
N GLU A 95 18.43 -4.32 3.67
CA GLU A 95 19.26 -3.43 2.85
C GLU A 95 20.39 -2.79 3.64
N GLU A 96 20.12 -2.35 4.87
CA GLU A 96 21.15 -1.81 5.76
C GLU A 96 22.23 -2.83 6.09
N GLN A 97 21.85 -4.08 6.34
CA GLN A 97 22.78 -5.17 6.59
C GLN A 97 23.66 -5.47 5.38
N GLU A 98 23.09 -5.50 4.18
CA GLU A 98 23.84 -5.69 2.94
C GLU A 98 24.85 -4.57 2.71
N LYS A 99 24.45 -3.32 2.90
CA LYS A 99 25.34 -2.16 2.79
C LYS A 99 26.48 -2.22 3.80
N ALA A 100 26.19 -2.57 5.04
CA ALA A 100 27.21 -2.73 6.09
C ALA A 100 28.20 -3.85 5.76
N ALA A 101 27.72 -4.99 5.26
CA ALA A 101 28.56 -6.10 4.84
C ALA A 101 29.48 -5.72 3.68
N GLN A 102 28.98 -4.98 2.68
CA GLN A 102 29.79 -4.47 1.57
C GLN A 102 30.87 -3.50 2.04
N THR A 103 30.56 -2.63 3.00
CA THR A 103 31.50 -1.66 3.55
C THR A 103 32.62 -2.35 4.32
N THR A 104 32.36 -3.45 5.02
CA THR A 104 33.37 -4.18 5.80
C THR A 104 34.28 -5.06 4.97
N LEU A 105 33.92 -5.36 3.73
CA LEU A 105 34.79 -6.15 2.81
C LEU A 105 35.92 -5.35 2.18
N PHE A 106 35.89 -4.07 2.33
CA PHE A 106 36.90 -3.15 1.83
C PHE A 106 37.57 -2.44 2.98
#